data_cd0156c6927dc4de90d83427e5706d93
#
_entry.id   cd0156c6927dc4de90d83427e5706d93
#
_cell.length_a   1.000
_cell.length_b   1.000
_cell.length_c   1.000
_cell.angle_alpha   90.00
_cell.angle_beta   90.00
_cell.angle_gamma   90.00
#
_symmetry.space_group_name_H-M   'P 1'
#
loop_
_entity.id
_entity.type
_entity.pdbx_description
1 polymer ?
#
loop_
_entity_poly.entity_id
_entity_poly.type
_entity_poly.pdbx_seq_one_letter_code
_entity_poly.pdbx_strand_id
1 'polypeptide(L)'
;VANGQGITLGTLALVDGTGLASNYSLNSASLNITERVLNSSGSKTYDANTNALAGAITLSNLVSGEALNHSGTATISSANAGSYTITNLAGITIADGSGGTASNYTLTGGTHNFTVNRRVVGVSGTRLYDATTNAVASDLSTHTNLVGTETLNLSGTGTIASKNVGSNKTVSVGTLALADGSNGGLAANYTLSGGTHQLTVNQRPLNATLSRQYDGTTTSAGSDLSSFDALQGGETLFLSGTGTVTNKNVSSGQSVTLGTLALDATGATALVSNYSLNSASLNIIQRPISTVYLTKLYDASTTVQASDLQTMSNLVGSETLTLTG
;
A
#
# COMPACT_ATOMS: atom_id res chain seq x y z
N VAL A 1 0.54 -55.31 -16.66
CA VAL A 1 1.14 -56.14 -15.60
C VAL A 1 0.69 -57.57 -15.74
N ALA A 2 1.60 -58.51 -15.69
CA ALA A 2 1.30 -59.92 -15.78
C ALA A 2 2.42 -60.73 -15.15
N ASN A 3 2.05 -61.80 -14.46
CA ASN A 3 3.02 -62.75 -13.86
C ASN A 3 3.02 -64.06 -14.62
N GLY A 4 4.21 -64.64 -14.87
CA GLY A 4 4.37 -65.94 -15.44
C GLY A 4 3.85 -66.08 -16.87
N GLN A 5 3.82 -64.97 -17.66
CA GLN A 5 3.45 -65.03 -19.08
C GLN A 5 4.38 -65.94 -19.86
N GLY A 6 3.83 -67.01 -20.44
CA GLY A 6 4.60 -67.84 -21.38
C GLY A 6 5.00 -67.00 -22.58
N ILE A 7 6.27 -67.04 -22.94
CA ILE A 7 6.79 -66.32 -24.10
C ILE A 7 7.18 -67.24 -25.20
N THR A 8 6.96 -66.86 -26.44
CA THR A 8 7.57 -67.53 -27.59
C THR A 8 9.03 -67.19 -27.62
N LEU A 9 9.89 -68.20 -27.66
CA LEU A 9 11.34 -68.09 -27.50
C LEU A 9 12.00 -67.20 -28.58
N GLY A 10 11.40 -67.18 -29.79
CA GLY A 10 11.93 -66.37 -30.90
C GLY A 10 13.40 -66.70 -31.19
N THR A 11 14.26 -65.71 -31.07
CA THR A 11 15.70 -65.83 -31.27
C THR A 11 16.48 -66.10 -29.97
N LEU A 12 15.80 -66.33 -28.83
CA LEU A 12 16.44 -66.62 -27.57
C LEU A 12 17.14 -68.02 -27.70
N ALA A 13 18.44 -68.02 -27.45
CA ALA A 13 19.24 -69.22 -27.53
C ALA A 13 20.21 -69.29 -26.31
N LEU A 14 20.55 -70.48 -25.89
CA LEU A 14 21.59 -70.66 -24.89
C LEU A 14 22.96 -70.45 -25.55
N VAL A 15 23.86 -69.81 -24.81
CA VAL A 15 25.27 -69.65 -25.16
C VAL A 15 26.14 -70.24 -24.03
N ASP A 16 27.35 -70.65 -24.35
CA ASP A 16 28.29 -71.26 -23.39
C ASP A 16 28.63 -70.16 -22.30
N GLY A 17 28.61 -70.65 -21.05
CA GLY A 17 29.15 -69.97 -19.89
C GLY A 17 30.23 -70.85 -19.25
N THR A 18 30.08 -71.26 -17.99
CA THR A 18 30.86 -72.26 -17.36
C THR A 18 30.42 -73.72 -17.77
N GLY A 19 29.19 -73.83 -18.31
CA GLY A 19 28.60 -74.99 -18.91
C GLY A 19 28.49 -74.89 -20.41
N LEU A 20 28.53 -76.04 -21.14
CA LEU A 20 28.32 -76.07 -22.60
C LEU A 20 26.81 -75.98 -22.92
N ALA A 21 26.41 -75.03 -23.71
CA ALA A 21 25.01 -74.80 -24.13
C ALA A 21 24.44 -76.04 -24.85
N SER A 22 25.29 -76.81 -25.56
CA SER A 22 24.92 -78.08 -26.27
C SER A 22 24.38 -79.18 -25.36
N ASN A 23 24.66 -79.10 -24.05
CA ASN A 23 24.12 -80.05 -23.08
C ASN A 23 22.73 -79.76 -22.57
N TYR A 24 22.16 -78.63 -23.00
CA TYR A 24 20.88 -78.13 -22.51
C TYR A 24 19.96 -77.74 -23.65
N SER A 25 18.65 -77.75 -23.43
CA SER A 25 17.65 -77.26 -24.35
C SER A 25 16.79 -76.19 -23.62
N LEU A 26 16.54 -75.07 -24.28
CA LEU A 26 15.62 -74.05 -23.80
C LEU A 26 14.20 -74.34 -24.35
N ASN A 27 13.36 -74.97 -23.50
CA ASN A 27 12.04 -75.43 -23.90
C ASN A 27 10.92 -74.44 -23.63
N SER A 28 11.10 -73.61 -22.58
CA SER A 28 10.08 -72.57 -22.18
C SER A 28 10.75 -71.41 -21.44
N ALA A 29 10.13 -70.25 -21.49
CA ALA A 29 10.48 -69.16 -20.66
C ALA A 29 9.20 -68.43 -20.22
N SER A 30 9.27 -67.73 -19.11
CA SER A 30 8.15 -66.83 -18.61
C SER A 30 8.66 -65.44 -18.29
N LEU A 31 7.80 -64.46 -18.48
CA LEU A 31 8.07 -63.07 -18.23
C LEU A 31 7.12 -62.51 -17.17
N ASN A 32 7.68 -61.85 -16.17
CA ASN A 32 6.91 -61.02 -15.24
C ASN A 32 6.99 -59.56 -15.69
N ILE A 33 5.86 -58.97 -15.96
CA ILE A 33 5.74 -57.55 -16.26
C ILE A 33 5.23 -56.88 -14.97
N THR A 34 6.06 -56.03 -14.36
CA THR A 34 5.73 -55.30 -13.14
C THR A 34 5.16 -53.92 -13.42
N GLU A 35 4.44 -53.36 -12.47
CA GLU A 35 3.93 -52.02 -12.55
C GLU A 35 5.04 -51.00 -12.78
N ARG A 36 4.76 -50.02 -13.63
CA ARG A 36 5.65 -48.89 -13.86
C ARG A 36 5.42 -47.84 -12.79
N VAL A 37 6.49 -47.44 -12.11
CA VAL A 37 6.43 -46.42 -11.05
C VAL A 37 6.21 -45.03 -11.67
N LEU A 38 5.17 -44.32 -11.22
CA LEU A 38 4.89 -42.94 -11.60
C LEU A 38 5.61 -41.95 -10.67
N ASN A 39 6.01 -40.82 -11.25
CA ASN A 39 6.39 -39.64 -10.50
C ASN A 39 5.26 -38.62 -10.59
N SER A 40 5.25 -37.68 -9.68
CA SER A 40 4.31 -36.53 -9.77
C SER A 40 4.97 -35.24 -9.37
N SER A 41 4.45 -34.14 -9.94
CA SER A 41 4.77 -32.80 -9.54
C SER A 41 3.50 -31.95 -9.53
N GLY A 42 3.50 -30.88 -8.74
CA GLY A 42 2.35 -29.99 -8.69
C GLY A 42 2.66 -28.70 -7.95
N SER A 43 1.69 -27.77 -7.99
CA SER A 43 1.82 -26.54 -7.23
C SER A 43 0.45 -25.94 -6.90
N LYS A 44 0.43 -25.16 -5.83
CA LYS A 44 -0.70 -24.28 -5.48
C LYS A 44 -0.18 -22.96 -4.93
N THR A 45 -1.05 -21.95 -4.88
CA THR A 45 -0.80 -20.74 -4.10
C THR A 45 -1.13 -21.00 -2.63
N TYR A 46 -0.38 -20.40 -1.72
CA TYR A 46 -0.62 -20.48 -0.28
C TYR A 46 -2.09 -20.22 0.08
N ASP A 47 -2.65 -21.12 0.86
CA ASP A 47 -4.07 -21.16 1.27
C ASP A 47 -4.25 -21.65 2.72
N ALA A 48 -3.18 -21.71 3.49
CA ALA A 48 -3.10 -22.15 4.88
C ALA A 48 -3.51 -23.64 5.13
N ASN A 49 -3.55 -24.49 4.09
CA ASN A 49 -3.83 -25.91 4.28
C ASN A 49 -2.77 -26.81 3.63
N THR A 50 -2.74 -28.08 4.03
CA THR A 50 -1.78 -29.08 3.54
C THR A 50 -2.32 -29.92 2.38
N ASN A 51 -3.49 -29.64 1.84
CA ASN A 51 -4.11 -30.41 0.78
C ASN A 51 -3.43 -30.14 -0.57
N ALA A 52 -3.08 -31.19 -1.28
CA ALA A 52 -2.66 -31.19 -2.67
C ALA A 52 -3.73 -31.89 -3.50
N LEU A 53 -4.63 -31.09 -4.09
CA LEU A 53 -5.73 -31.61 -4.90
C LEU A 53 -5.19 -32.25 -6.18
N ALA A 54 -5.79 -33.34 -6.64
CA ALA A 54 -5.42 -34.04 -7.87
C ALA A 54 -5.33 -33.09 -9.08
N GLY A 55 -6.25 -32.11 -9.20
CA GLY A 55 -6.24 -31.12 -10.29
C GLY A 55 -5.01 -30.20 -10.31
N ALA A 56 -4.25 -30.14 -9.22
CA ALA A 56 -2.98 -29.41 -9.12
C ALA A 56 -1.75 -30.33 -9.28
N ILE A 57 -1.95 -31.61 -9.52
CA ILE A 57 -0.90 -32.63 -9.64
C ILE A 57 -0.81 -33.07 -11.12
N THR A 58 0.40 -33.22 -11.60
CA THR A 58 0.69 -33.80 -12.92
C THR A 58 1.48 -35.08 -12.72
N LEU A 59 1.02 -36.18 -13.33
CA LEU A 59 1.73 -37.47 -13.35
C LEU A 59 2.77 -37.45 -14.44
N SER A 60 3.89 -38.12 -14.17
CA SER A 60 5.00 -38.31 -15.14
C SER A 60 5.56 -39.70 -15.05
N ASN A 61 6.49 -40.05 -15.94
CA ASN A 61 7.03 -41.36 -16.16
C ASN A 61 6.01 -42.37 -16.75
N LEU A 62 5.00 -41.86 -17.48
CA LEU A 62 4.10 -42.67 -18.30
C LEU A 62 4.84 -43.24 -19.53
N VAL A 63 4.32 -44.31 -20.10
CA VAL A 63 4.73 -44.75 -21.44
C VAL A 63 4.32 -43.70 -22.48
N SER A 64 5.18 -43.49 -23.48
CA SER A 64 4.93 -42.48 -24.50
C SER A 64 3.59 -42.69 -25.21
N GLY A 65 2.77 -41.66 -25.27
CA GLY A 65 1.43 -41.68 -25.85
C GLY A 65 0.31 -42.11 -24.92
N GLU A 66 0.65 -42.56 -23.69
CA GLU A 66 -0.34 -42.91 -22.68
C GLU A 66 -0.64 -41.72 -21.75
N ALA A 67 -1.85 -41.65 -21.27
CA ALA A 67 -2.28 -40.76 -20.21
C ALA A 67 -3.16 -41.52 -19.22
N LEU A 68 -3.16 -41.11 -17.95
CA LEU A 68 -4.04 -41.62 -16.91
C LEU A 68 -4.90 -40.47 -16.35
N ASN A 69 -6.11 -40.80 -15.95
CA ASN A 69 -6.93 -39.94 -15.12
C ASN A 69 -6.52 -40.12 -13.66
N HIS A 70 -6.65 -39.10 -12.86
CA HIS A 70 -6.43 -39.18 -11.41
C HIS A 70 -7.37 -38.22 -10.67
N SER A 71 -7.73 -38.57 -9.45
CA SER A 71 -8.67 -37.83 -8.61
C SER A 71 -8.28 -37.93 -7.15
N GLY A 72 -8.93 -37.13 -6.29
CA GLY A 72 -8.74 -37.15 -4.85
C GLY A 72 -7.82 -36.05 -4.33
N THR A 73 -7.26 -36.27 -3.14
CA THR A 73 -6.44 -35.27 -2.44
C THR A 73 -5.27 -35.97 -1.75
N ALA A 74 -4.05 -35.50 -2.05
CA ALA A 74 -2.86 -35.87 -1.31
C ALA A 74 -2.57 -34.86 -0.18
N THR A 75 -1.61 -35.20 0.67
CA THR A 75 -1.18 -34.33 1.78
C THR A 75 0.32 -34.06 1.67
N ILE A 76 0.67 -32.76 1.87
CA ILE A 76 2.06 -32.29 1.97
C ILE A 76 2.42 -32.04 3.44
N SER A 77 3.71 -31.99 3.76
CA SER A 77 4.21 -31.89 5.15
C SER A 77 3.99 -30.52 5.79
N SER A 78 3.73 -29.46 5.01
CA SER A 78 3.51 -28.12 5.53
C SER A 78 2.60 -27.33 4.61
N ALA A 79 1.78 -26.45 5.20
CA ALA A 79 0.95 -25.48 4.47
C ALA A 79 1.76 -24.27 3.97
N ASN A 80 2.92 -23.97 4.56
CA ASN A 80 3.71 -22.77 4.26
C ASN A 80 4.27 -22.78 2.83
N ALA A 81 4.58 -21.60 2.29
CA ALA A 81 5.25 -21.49 1.00
C ALA A 81 6.61 -22.19 1.01
N GLY A 82 6.86 -23.01 -0.02
CA GLY A 82 8.07 -23.83 -0.10
C GLY A 82 7.89 -25.02 -1.05
N SER A 83 8.95 -25.83 -1.19
CA SER A 83 8.91 -27.07 -1.97
C SER A 83 8.91 -28.26 -1.02
N TYR A 84 7.98 -29.16 -1.23
CA TYR A 84 7.73 -30.31 -0.35
C TYR A 84 7.65 -31.60 -1.14
N THR A 85 7.95 -32.72 -0.48
CA THR A 85 7.55 -34.04 -0.94
C THR A 85 6.12 -34.29 -0.49
N ILE A 86 5.29 -34.87 -1.35
CA ILE A 86 3.97 -35.35 -0.96
C ILE A 86 4.16 -36.51 0.01
N THR A 87 3.72 -36.37 1.25
CA THR A 87 3.95 -37.36 2.32
C THR A 87 2.89 -38.44 2.36
N ASN A 88 1.73 -38.20 1.80
CA ASN A 88 0.65 -39.15 1.75
C ASN A 88 -0.12 -39.05 0.43
N LEU A 89 0.02 -40.10 -0.38
CA LEU A 89 -0.67 -40.28 -1.66
C LEU A 89 -1.90 -41.18 -1.57
N ALA A 90 -2.21 -41.74 -0.39
CA ALA A 90 -3.31 -42.71 -0.23
C ALA A 90 -4.71 -42.10 -0.63
N GLY A 91 -4.82 -40.77 -0.65
CA GLY A 91 -6.03 -40.08 -1.12
C GLY A 91 -6.07 -39.81 -2.63
N ILE A 92 -5.03 -40.21 -3.39
CA ILE A 92 -5.02 -40.10 -4.86
C ILE A 92 -5.34 -41.43 -5.48
N THR A 93 -6.35 -41.46 -6.34
CA THR A 93 -6.74 -42.61 -7.14
C THR A 93 -6.37 -42.35 -8.59
N ILE A 94 -5.67 -43.30 -9.21
CA ILE A 94 -5.43 -43.34 -10.66
C ILE A 94 -6.48 -44.19 -11.35
N ALA A 95 -6.89 -43.83 -12.54
CA ALA A 95 -7.86 -44.53 -13.37
C ALA A 95 -7.41 -44.51 -14.83
N ASP A 96 -7.97 -45.41 -15.62
CA ASP A 96 -7.69 -45.53 -17.05
C ASP A 96 -7.90 -44.16 -17.75
N GLY A 97 -7.01 -43.91 -18.70
CA GLY A 97 -7.03 -42.69 -19.51
C GLY A 97 -6.83 -43.01 -20.99
N SER A 98 -6.40 -42.01 -21.75
CA SER A 98 -6.18 -42.21 -23.19
C SER A 98 -4.94 -43.12 -23.41
N GLY A 99 -5.19 -44.31 -23.90
CA GLY A 99 -4.14 -45.33 -24.17
C GLY A 99 -3.50 -45.96 -22.94
N GLY A 100 -3.71 -45.42 -21.75
CA GLY A 100 -3.13 -45.88 -20.50
C GLY A 100 -4.12 -46.68 -19.66
N THR A 101 -3.67 -47.86 -19.15
CA THR A 101 -4.42 -48.68 -18.21
C THR A 101 -3.81 -48.56 -16.81
N ALA A 102 -4.60 -48.11 -15.85
CA ALA A 102 -4.15 -47.74 -14.50
C ALA A 102 -3.47 -48.91 -13.77
N SER A 103 -3.93 -50.16 -14.00
CA SER A 103 -3.35 -51.37 -13.38
C SER A 103 -1.91 -51.66 -13.83
N ASN A 104 -1.40 -50.98 -14.86
CA ASN A 104 -0.01 -51.09 -15.29
C ASN A 104 0.94 -50.13 -14.55
N TYR A 105 0.41 -49.30 -13.64
CA TYR A 105 1.11 -48.24 -12.98
C TYR A 105 0.93 -48.24 -11.47
N THR A 106 1.91 -47.70 -10.75
CA THR A 106 1.85 -47.49 -9.31
C THR A 106 2.44 -46.15 -8.93
N LEU A 107 1.84 -45.52 -7.90
CA LEU A 107 2.42 -44.35 -7.26
C LEU A 107 3.46 -44.70 -6.19
N THR A 108 3.49 -45.96 -5.75
CA THR A 108 4.41 -46.40 -4.72
C THR A 108 5.86 -46.39 -5.22
N GLY A 109 6.79 -45.78 -4.46
CA GLY A 109 8.21 -45.76 -4.79
C GLY A 109 8.64 -44.68 -5.77
N GLY A 110 7.72 -43.82 -6.22
CA GLY A 110 8.01 -42.64 -7.10
C GLY A 110 8.52 -41.41 -6.35
N THR A 111 8.97 -40.44 -7.13
CA THR A 111 9.28 -39.11 -6.61
C THR A 111 8.05 -38.18 -6.79
N HIS A 112 7.59 -37.61 -5.69
CA HIS A 112 6.34 -36.81 -5.66
C HIS A 112 6.62 -35.46 -5.02
N ASN A 113 6.76 -34.43 -5.86
CA ASN A 113 7.10 -33.08 -5.42
C ASN A 113 5.89 -32.14 -5.54
N PHE A 114 5.76 -31.21 -4.60
CA PHE A 114 4.70 -30.21 -4.62
C PHE A 114 5.22 -28.87 -4.12
N THR A 115 4.91 -27.80 -4.82
CA THR A 115 5.33 -26.45 -4.46
C THR A 115 4.14 -25.64 -3.97
N VAL A 116 4.25 -25.01 -2.81
CA VAL A 116 3.34 -23.99 -2.33
C VAL A 116 3.98 -22.64 -2.67
N ASN A 117 3.37 -21.92 -3.60
CA ASN A 117 3.83 -20.61 -4.04
C ASN A 117 3.37 -19.53 -3.06
N ARG A 118 4.18 -18.49 -2.87
CA ARG A 118 3.78 -17.31 -2.10
C ARG A 118 2.53 -16.69 -2.69
N ARG A 119 1.65 -16.21 -1.80
CA ARG A 119 0.43 -15.49 -2.18
C ARG A 119 0.75 -14.03 -2.40
N VAL A 120 0.31 -13.49 -3.53
CA VAL A 120 0.53 -12.07 -3.88
C VAL A 120 -0.39 -11.20 -3.03
N VAL A 121 0.19 -10.18 -2.37
CA VAL A 121 -0.52 -9.20 -1.54
C VAL A 121 -0.47 -7.83 -2.19
N GLY A 122 -1.61 -7.15 -2.22
CA GLY A 122 -1.69 -5.72 -2.51
C GLY A 122 -1.69 -4.91 -1.21
N VAL A 123 -1.17 -3.69 -1.25
CA VAL A 123 -1.24 -2.74 -0.15
C VAL A 123 -1.80 -1.42 -0.61
N SER A 124 -2.62 -0.78 0.23
CA SER A 124 -3.20 0.51 -0.08
C SER A 124 -3.42 1.35 1.17
N GLY A 125 -3.60 2.66 0.97
CA GLY A 125 -3.90 3.57 2.04
C GLY A 125 -3.98 5.01 1.60
N THR A 126 -3.94 5.92 2.58
CA THR A 126 -4.12 7.35 2.36
C THR A 126 -3.20 8.17 3.23
N ARG A 127 -2.81 9.34 2.74
CA ARG A 127 -2.13 10.37 3.54
C ARG A 127 -2.56 11.77 3.11
N LEU A 128 -2.28 12.75 3.94
CA LEU A 128 -2.35 14.16 3.54
C LEU A 128 -1.11 14.52 2.74
N TYR A 129 -1.26 15.49 1.83
CA TYR A 129 -0.13 16.06 1.09
C TYR A 129 1.00 16.51 2.03
N ASP A 130 2.23 16.09 1.74
CA ASP A 130 3.43 16.34 2.55
C ASP A 130 4.63 16.82 1.72
N ALA A 131 4.40 17.18 0.46
CA ALA A 131 5.40 17.62 -0.51
C ALA A 131 6.44 16.55 -0.89
N THR A 132 6.23 15.26 -0.55
CA THR A 132 7.15 14.17 -0.89
C THR A 132 6.53 13.15 -1.85
N THR A 133 7.37 12.37 -2.50
CA THR A 133 6.96 11.18 -3.29
C THR A 133 7.08 9.88 -2.50
N ASN A 134 7.48 9.93 -1.24
CA ASN A 134 7.61 8.75 -0.41
C ASN A 134 6.23 8.16 -0.07
N ALA A 135 6.09 6.85 -0.13
CA ALA A 135 4.95 6.10 0.37
C ALA A 135 5.46 5.23 1.52
N VAL A 136 5.40 5.76 2.73
CA VAL A 136 5.89 5.04 3.91
C VAL A 136 4.90 3.96 4.33
N ALA A 137 5.39 2.89 4.97
CA ALA A 137 4.56 1.75 5.35
C ALA A 137 3.33 2.15 6.19
N SER A 138 3.44 3.18 7.05
CA SER A 138 2.31 3.70 7.84
C SER A 138 1.17 4.30 7.01
N ASP A 139 1.46 4.75 5.79
CA ASP A 139 0.44 5.26 4.86
C ASP A 139 -0.34 4.14 4.16
N LEU A 140 0.19 2.90 4.18
CA LEU A 140 -0.27 1.73 3.42
C LEU A 140 -0.82 0.65 4.35
N SER A 141 -1.78 1.00 5.19
CA SER A 141 -2.28 0.16 6.28
C SER A 141 -3.24 -0.96 5.85
N THR A 142 -3.76 -0.91 4.64
CA THR A 142 -4.71 -1.92 4.15
C THR A 142 -3.99 -2.96 3.31
N HIS A 143 -4.11 -4.23 3.70
CA HIS A 143 -3.61 -5.37 2.96
C HIS A 143 -4.77 -6.12 2.29
N THR A 144 -4.56 -6.56 1.06
CA THR A 144 -5.56 -7.33 0.31
C THR A 144 -5.06 -8.73 0.03
N ASN A 145 -5.98 -9.67 -0.20
CA ASN A 145 -5.67 -11.04 -0.61
C ASN A 145 -4.93 -11.87 0.47
N LEU A 146 -5.13 -11.56 1.75
CA LEU A 146 -4.69 -12.41 2.86
C LEU A 146 -5.60 -13.65 2.99
N VAL A 147 -5.08 -14.71 3.62
CA VAL A 147 -5.86 -15.92 3.89
C VAL A 147 -6.65 -15.74 5.20
N GLY A 148 -7.95 -15.97 5.16
CA GLY A 148 -8.80 -15.93 6.34
C GLY A 148 -8.69 -14.63 7.13
N THR A 149 -8.30 -14.71 8.40
CA THR A 149 -8.11 -13.58 9.32
C THR A 149 -6.64 -13.24 9.57
N GLU A 150 -5.72 -13.82 8.78
CA GLU A 150 -4.30 -13.52 8.91
C GLU A 150 -4.02 -12.02 8.71
N THR A 151 -3.04 -11.50 9.43
CA THR A 151 -2.54 -10.14 9.25
C THR A 151 -1.05 -10.16 8.94
N LEU A 152 -0.57 -9.10 8.34
CA LEU A 152 0.86 -8.87 8.12
C LEU A 152 1.23 -7.46 8.59
N ASN A 153 2.46 -7.27 8.98
CA ASN A 153 3.05 -5.97 9.18
C ASN A 153 3.81 -5.53 7.93
N LEU A 154 3.83 -4.23 7.70
CA LEU A 154 4.59 -3.62 6.61
C LEU A 154 5.64 -2.67 7.20
N SER A 155 6.82 -2.64 6.61
CA SER A 155 7.91 -1.72 6.96
C SER A 155 8.54 -1.14 5.70
N GLY A 156 9.40 -0.13 5.85
CA GLY A 156 10.12 0.49 4.72
C GLY A 156 9.33 1.57 3.99
N THR A 157 9.77 1.90 2.78
CA THR A 157 9.25 3.01 1.99
C THR A 157 9.21 2.63 0.51
N GLY A 158 8.05 2.81 -0.09
CA GLY A 158 7.84 2.84 -1.53
C GLY A 158 7.86 4.25 -2.08
N THR A 159 7.57 4.40 -3.36
CA THR A 159 7.50 5.71 -4.03
C THR A 159 6.32 5.82 -4.96
N ILE A 160 5.79 7.03 -5.10
CA ILE A 160 4.79 7.41 -6.10
C ILE A 160 5.39 8.37 -7.13
N ALA A 161 4.89 8.35 -8.36
CA ALA A 161 5.44 9.16 -9.45
C ALA A 161 5.26 10.67 -9.25
N SER A 162 4.27 11.11 -8.48
CA SER A 162 3.98 12.53 -8.24
C SER A 162 3.55 12.74 -6.79
N LYS A 163 4.10 13.79 -6.14
CA LYS A 163 3.73 14.20 -4.79
C LYS A 163 2.31 14.76 -4.67
N ASN A 164 1.75 15.28 -5.77
CA ASN A 164 0.49 16.04 -5.76
C ASN A 164 -0.71 15.19 -5.37
N VAL A 165 -1.76 15.83 -4.89
CA VAL A 165 -3.07 15.24 -4.59
C VAL A 165 -3.57 14.38 -5.75
N GLY A 166 -4.14 13.23 -5.42
CA GLY A 166 -4.70 12.29 -6.39
C GLY A 166 -4.97 10.92 -5.79
N SER A 167 -5.96 10.23 -6.35
CA SER A 167 -6.42 8.93 -5.90
C SER A 167 -5.65 7.79 -6.57
N ASN A 168 -5.52 6.68 -5.84
CA ASN A 168 -5.03 5.39 -6.35
C ASN A 168 -3.71 5.50 -7.14
N LYS A 169 -2.79 6.33 -6.67
CA LYS A 169 -1.45 6.45 -7.26
C LYS A 169 -0.70 5.15 -7.09
N THR A 170 -0.17 4.61 -8.19
CA THR A 170 0.65 3.40 -8.14
C THR A 170 1.88 3.63 -7.27
N VAL A 171 2.12 2.72 -6.33
CA VAL A 171 3.30 2.70 -5.47
C VAL A 171 4.31 1.70 -6.02
N SER A 172 5.50 2.17 -6.32
CA SER A 172 6.68 1.32 -6.54
C SER A 172 7.18 0.81 -5.20
N VAL A 173 7.41 -0.49 -5.08
CA VAL A 173 7.67 -1.18 -3.81
C VAL A 173 8.89 -0.63 -3.06
N GLY A 174 9.97 -0.26 -3.77
CA GLY A 174 11.18 0.28 -3.13
C GLY A 174 11.75 -0.65 -2.05
N THR A 175 11.81 -0.14 -0.81
CA THR A 175 12.26 -0.89 0.38
C THR A 175 11.11 -1.47 1.20
N LEU A 176 9.85 -1.39 0.71
CA LEU A 176 8.72 -1.99 1.41
C LEU A 176 8.94 -3.50 1.59
N ALA A 177 8.77 -3.96 2.81
CA ALA A 177 8.94 -5.35 3.19
C ALA A 177 7.83 -5.81 4.12
N LEU A 178 7.35 -7.04 3.89
CA LEU A 178 6.39 -7.70 4.77
C LEU A 178 7.13 -8.27 5.99
N ALA A 179 6.48 -8.21 7.13
CA ALA A 179 6.88 -8.89 8.36
C ALA A 179 5.69 -9.67 8.93
N ASP A 180 5.98 -10.64 9.78
CA ASP A 180 4.97 -11.47 10.40
C ASP A 180 3.97 -10.63 11.18
N GLY A 181 2.71 -11.00 11.06
CA GLY A 181 1.60 -10.37 11.76
C GLY A 181 1.00 -11.27 12.81
N SER A 182 -0.33 -11.24 12.93
CA SER A 182 -1.08 -12.06 13.87
C SER A 182 -1.96 -13.09 13.14
N ASN A 183 -2.62 -13.96 13.92
CA ASN A 183 -3.52 -15.00 13.43
C ASN A 183 -2.89 -15.96 12.41
N GLY A 184 -1.60 -16.26 12.55
CA GLY A 184 -0.89 -17.17 11.64
C GLY A 184 -0.27 -16.49 10.41
N GLY A 185 -0.39 -15.19 10.26
CA GLY A 185 0.19 -14.44 9.14
C GLY A 185 1.72 -14.43 9.19
N LEU A 186 2.35 -15.24 8.36
CA LEU A 186 3.79 -15.34 8.18
C LEU A 186 4.20 -14.67 6.87
N ALA A 187 5.08 -13.68 6.94
CA ALA A 187 5.58 -12.95 5.76
C ALA A 187 6.17 -13.88 4.69
N ALA A 188 6.77 -14.99 5.12
CA ALA A 188 7.34 -16.00 4.22
C ALA A 188 6.32 -16.61 3.24
N ASN A 189 5.03 -16.61 3.59
CA ASN A 189 3.94 -17.13 2.78
C ASN A 189 3.41 -16.15 1.74
N TYR A 190 3.87 -14.90 1.79
CA TYR A 190 3.34 -13.81 0.97
C TYR A 190 4.43 -13.09 0.19
N THR A 191 4.02 -12.33 -0.83
CA THR A 191 4.92 -11.48 -1.61
C THR A 191 4.20 -10.21 -2.07
N LEU A 192 4.92 -9.08 -2.07
CA LEU A 192 4.45 -7.84 -2.70
C LEU A 192 4.66 -7.87 -4.22
N SER A 193 5.62 -8.66 -4.70
CA SER A 193 5.91 -8.75 -6.14
C SER A 193 4.70 -9.21 -6.93
N GLY A 194 4.33 -8.43 -7.96
CA GLY A 194 3.15 -8.69 -8.78
C GLY A 194 1.83 -8.20 -8.17
N GLY A 195 1.85 -7.61 -6.96
CA GLY A 195 0.69 -7.04 -6.30
C GLY A 195 0.34 -5.64 -6.81
N THR A 196 -0.91 -5.23 -6.56
CA THR A 196 -1.34 -3.84 -6.79
C THR A 196 -1.12 -3.04 -5.53
N HIS A 197 -0.30 -2.00 -5.61
CA HIS A 197 0.02 -1.13 -4.49
C HIS A 197 -0.42 0.30 -4.82
N GLN A 198 -1.22 0.92 -3.94
CA GLN A 198 -1.86 2.20 -4.22
C GLN A 198 -1.85 3.13 -3.01
N LEU A 199 -1.61 4.42 -3.27
CA LEU A 199 -1.69 5.47 -2.28
C LEU A 199 -2.60 6.58 -2.79
N THR A 200 -3.54 7.03 -1.96
CA THR A 200 -4.30 8.25 -2.19
C THR A 200 -3.69 9.39 -1.39
N VAL A 201 -3.31 10.46 -2.07
CA VAL A 201 -2.83 11.69 -1.46
C VAL A 201 -4.00 12.68 -1.41
N ASN A 202 -4.44 13.01 -0.21
CA ASN A 202 -5.54 13.96 0.03
C ASN A 202 -5.01 15.38 0.22
N GLN A 203 -5.87 16.37 -0.01
CA GLN A 203 -5.55 17.76 0.28
C GLN A 203 -5.18 17.94 1.75
N ARG A 204 -4.17 18.78 2.00
CA ARG A 204 -3.82 19.20 3.35
C ARG A 204 -4.64 20.41 3.73
N PRO A 205 -5.42 20.36 4.81
CA PRO A 205 -6.14 21.52 5.32
C PRO A 205 -5.15 22.54 5.89
N LEU A 206 -5.37 23.82 5.57
CA LEU A 206 -4.63 24.96 6.08
C LEU A 206 -5.55 25.85 6.93
N ASN A 207 -5.03 26.34 8.04
CA ASN A 207 -5.63 27.43 8.80
C ASN A 207 -4.82 28.71 8.54
N ALA A 208 -5.48 29.77 8.16
CA ALA A 208 -4.86 31.06 7.86
C ALA A 208 -4.88 31.96 9.10
N THR A 209 -3.78 32.64 9.35
CA THR A 209 -3.74 33.77 10.29
C THR A 209 -3.59 35.06 9.49
N LEU A 210 -4.54 35.97 9.67
CA LEU A 210 -4.55 37.30 9.08
C LEU A 210 -4.21 38.33 10.15
N SER A 211 -3.63 39.45 9.74
CA SER A 211 -3.28 40.55 10.65
C SER A 211 -3.41 41.89 9.93
N ARG A 212 -4.10 42.84 10.55
CA ARG A 212 -4.19 44.20 10.06
C ARG A 212 -4.29 45.22 11.18
N GLN A 213 -3.99 46.46 10.88
CA GLN A 213 -4.26 47.56 11.80
C GLN A 213 -5.77 47.86 11.83
N TYR A 214 -6.24 48.36 12.97
CA TYR A 214 -7.62 48.85 13.10
C TYR A 214 -7.99 49.86 11.98
N ASP A 215 -9.05 49.57 11.29
CA ASP A 215 -9.55 50.34 10.16
C ASP A 215 -11.07 50.67 10.26
N GLY A 216 -11.69 50.33 11.39
CA GLY A 216 -13.10 50.54 11.66
C GLY A 216 -14.07 49.60 10.96
N THR A 217 -13.59 48.59 10.23
CA THR A 217 -14.42 47.64 9.46
C THR A 217 -14.42 46.25 10.08
N THR A 218 -15.40 45.44 9.69
CA THR A 218 -15.45 44.01 9.99
C THR A 218 -14.97 43.15 8.82
N THR A 219 -14.55 43.74 7.69
CA THR A 219 -14.06 43.04 6.52
C THR A 219 -12.59 42.60 6.73
N SER A 220 -12.27 41.36 6.38
CA SER A 220 -10.93 40.81 6.38
C SER A 220 -10.57 40.48 4.94
N ALA A 221 -9.47 41.00 4.43
CA ALA A 221 -9.03 40.80 3.06
C ALA A 221 -7.99 39.68 2.98
N GLY A 222 -7.89 38.99 1.83
CA GLY A 222 -6.83 38.00 1.60
C GLY A 222 -5.44 38.63 1.70
N SER A 223 -5.29 39.92 1.38
CA SER A 223 -4.01 40.65 1.55
C SER A 223 -3.56 40.83 3.01
N ASP A 224 -4.44 40.58 3.99
CA ASP A 224 -4.10 40.62 5.42
C ASP A 224 -3.38 39.34 5.87
N LEU A 225 -3.16 38.35 4.99
CA LEU A 225 -2.50 37.08 5.31
C LEU A 225 -1.14 37.33 5.95
N SER A 226 -0.94 36.75 7.13
CA SER A 226 0.32 36.73 7.87
C SER A 226 1.02 35.38 7.75
N SER A 227 0.27 34.29 7.90
CA SER A 227 0.82 32.94 7.80
C SER A 227 -0.25 31.87 7.57
N PHE A 228 0.21 30.69 7.13
CA PHE A 228 -0.51 29.41 7.25
C PHE A 228 0.22 28.50 8.24
N ASP A 229 -0.53 27.62 8.89
CA ASP A 229 -0.01 26.73 9.95
C ASP A 229 0.65 25.43 9.43
N ALA A 230 0.35 25.00 8.21
CA ALA A 230 0.69 23.64 7.76
C ALA A 230 1.21 23.54 6.32
N LEU A 231 1.75 24.62 5.74
CA LEU A 231 2.44 24.56 4.44
C LEU A 231 3.61 23.58 4.51
N GLN A 232 3.84 22.82 3.43
CA GLN A 232 4.82 21.77 3.36
C GLN A 232 6.01 22.15 2.46
N GLY A 233 7.19 21.59 2.75
CA GLY A 233 8.36 21.69 1.86
C GLY A 233 8.88 23.10 1.58
N GLY A 234 8.56 24.09 2.43
CA GLY A 234 8.93 25.50 2.19
C GLY A 234 8.11 26.15 1.05
N GLU A 235 6.99 25.54 0.68
CA GLU A 235 6.08 26.10 -0.33
C GLU A 235 5.40 27.36 0.19
N THR A 236 5.00 28.24 -0.73
CA THR A 236 4.29 29.49 -0.46
C THR A 236 2.91 29.46 -1.11
N LEU A 237 1.91 30.03 -0.44
CA LEU A 237 0.56 30.31 -0.94
C LEU A 237 0.11 31.68 -0.46
N PHE A 238 -0.88 32.23 -1.14
CA PHE A 238 -1.53 33.48 -0.79
C PHE A 238 -3.04 33.26 -0.61
N LEU A 239 -3.73 34.29 -0.14
CA LEU A 239 -5.19 34.36 -0.14
C LEU A 239 -5.66 35.47 -1.06
N SER A 240 -6.80 35.24 -1.68
CA SER A 240 -7.58 36.26 -2.39
C SER A 240 -8.97 36.34 -1.78
N GLY A 241 -9.76 37.36 -2.18
CA GLY A 241 -11.13 37.56 -1.71
C GLY A 241 -11.22 38.18 -0.33
N THR A 242 -12.39 38.08 0.29
CA THR A 242 -12.72 38.74 1.57
C THR A 242 -13.54 37.82 2.46
N GLY A 243 -13.27 37.89 3.76
CA GLY A 243 -14.07 37.32 4.84
C GLY A 243 -14.61 38.41 5.78
N THR A 244 -15.27 38.00 6.85
CA THR A 244 -15.80 38.90 7.85
C THR A 244 -15.55 38.40 9.27
N VAL A 245 -15.37 39.35 10.21
CA VAL A 245 -15.31 39.09 11.64
C VAL A 245 -16.53 39.75 12.33
N THR A 246 -16.85 39.29 13.51
CA THR A 246 -18.01 39.84 14.27
C THR A 246 -17.72 41.15 14.97
N ASN A 247 -16.45 41.44 15.28
CA ASN A 247 -16.05 42.64 16.02
C ASN A 247 -14.94 43.36 15.25
N LYS A 248 -15.13 44.69 15.02
CA LYS A 248 -14.13 45.52 14.36
C LYS A 248 -13.00 46.01 15.25
N ASN A 249 -13.13 45.86 16.56
CA ASN A 249 -12.17 46.40 17.54
C ASN A 249 -10.91 45.57 17.64
N VAL A 250 -9.87 46.19 18.19
CA VAL A 250 -8.59 45.52 18.48
C VAL A 250 -8.81 44.24 19.30
N SER A 251 -8.33 43.12 18.79
CA SER A 251 -8.40 41.80 19.42
C SER A 251 -7.53 40.82 18.67
N SER A 252 -7.19 39.68 19.28
CA SER A 252 -6.42 38.60 18.65
C SER A 252 -7.30 37.37 18.42
N GLY A 253 -7.00 36.62 17.34
CA GLY A 253 -7.58 35.32 17.08
C GLY A 253 -9.09 35.30 16.79
N GLN A 254 -9.66 36.40 16.29
CA GLN A 254 -11.09 36.42 15.92
C GLN A 254 -11.33 35.40 14.78
N SER A 255 -12.35 34.58 14.94
CA SER A 255 -12.76 33.66 13.86
C SER A 255 -13.31 34.45 12.68
N VAL A 256 -12.84 34.15 11.49
CA VAL A 256 -13.27 34.76 10.23
C VAL A 256 -14.30 33.85 9.56
N THR A 257 -15.46 34.41 9.24
CA THR A 257 -16.37 33.79 8.26
C THR A 257 -15.74 33.95 6.88
N LEU A 258 -15.41 32.85 6.23
CA LEU A 258 -14.54 32.87 5.04
C LEU A 258 -15.07 33.67 3.86
N GLY A 259 -16.41 33.75 3.69
CA GLY A 259 -16.98 34.51 2.59
C GLY A 259 -16.45 34.11 1.22
N THR A 260 -15.72 35.00 0.55
CA THR A 260 -15.02 34.73 -0.71
C THR A 260 -13.52 34.46 -0.56
N LEU A 261 -13.00 34.35 0.67
CA LEU A 261 -11.60 34.02 0.90
C LEU A 261 -11.29 32.65 0.28
N ALA A 262 -10.27 32.59 -0.53
CA ALA A 262 -9.82 31.40 -1.20
C ALA A 262 -8.27 31.38 -1.32
N LEU A 263 -7.70 30.18 -1.38
CA LEU A 263 -6.27 30.02 -1.67
C LEU A 263 -5.95 30.57 -3.06
N ASP A 264 -4.83 31.29 -3.18
CA ASP A 264 -4.36 31.91 -4.42
C ASP A 264 -2.92 31.46 -4.72
N ALA A 265 -2.72 31.00 -5.96
CA ALA A 265 -1.43 30.57 -6.47
C ALA A 265 -0.64 31.70 -7.16
N THR A 266 -1.16 32.91 -7.28
CA THR A 266 -0.50 34.03 -7.97
C THR A 266 0.82 34.38 -7.27
N GLY A 267 1.95 34.10 -7.93
CA GLY A 267 3.27 34.25 -7.34
C GLY A 267 3.68 33.19 -6.30
N ALA A 268 2.87 32.14 -6.12
CA ALA A 268 3.12 31.06 -5.18
C ALA A 268 4.03 29.95 -5.78
N THR A 269 4.65 29.17 -4.90
CA THR A 269 5.41 27.98 -5.30
C THR A 269 4.60 26.70 -5.16
N ALA A 270 3.53 26.73 -4.38
CA ALA A 270 2.63 25.59 -4.17
C ALA A 270 1.54 25.51 -5.24
N LEU A 271 1.04 24.31 -5.46
CA LEU A 271 -0.21 24.09 -6.19
C LEU A 271 -1.39 24.18 -5.22
N VAL A 272 -2.35 25.08 -5.50
CA VAL A 272 -3.59 25.21 -4.70
C VAL A 272 -4.32 23.88 -4.56
N SER A 273 -4.32 23.05 -5.61
CA SER A 273 -4.98 21.74 -5.58
C SER A 273 -4.44 20.77 -4.52
N ASN A 274 -3.26 21.02 -3.96
CA ASN A 274 -2.67 20.21 -2.89
C ASN A 274 -3.19 20.60 -1.50
N TYR A 275 -3.90 21.71 -1.39
CA TYR A 275 -4.35 22.28 -0.12
C TYR A 275 -5.84 22.61 -0.14
N SER A 276 -6.41 22.78 1.04
CA SER A 276 -7.76 23.31 1.24
C SER A 276 -7.73 24.35 2.35
N LEU A 277 -8.42 25.48 2.18
CA LEU A 277 -8.59 26.45 3.27
C LEU A 277 -9.66 25.92 4.23
N ASN A 278 -9.24 25.58 5.46
CA ASN A 278 -10.12 25.04 6.48
C ASN A 278 -10.74 26.15 7.36
N SER A 279 -9.91 27.09 7.80
CA SER A 279 -10.35 28.20 8.64
C SER A 279 -9.42 29.40 8.47
N ALA A 280 -9.89 30.55 8.96
CA ALA A 280 -9.07 31.73 9.09
C ALA A 280 -9.34 32.43 10.42
N SER A 281 -8.30 33.06 10.99
CA SER A 281 -8.39 33.93 12.14
C SER A 281 -7.78 35.28 11.85
N LEU A 282 -8.31 36.38 12.46
CA LEU A 282 -7.83 37.72 12.28
C LEU A 282 -7.33 38.30 13.59
N ASN A 283 -6.14 38.89 13.56
CA ASN A 283 -5.63 39.78 14.57
C ASN A 283 -5.79 41.20 14.12
N ILE A 284 -6.59 41.97 14.86
CA ILE A 284 -6.69 43.43 14.67
C ILE A 284 -5.80 44.09 15.72
N ILE A 285 -4.74 44.74 15.25
CA ILE A 285 -3.76 45.42 16.11
C ILE A 285 -4.08 46.92 16.20
N GLN A 286 -3.57 47.55 17.23
CA GLN A 286 -3.76 48.98 17.43
C GLN A 286 -3.22 49.76 16.23
N ARG A 287 -3.98 50.80 15.83
CA ARG A 287 -3.55 51.77 14.86
C ARG A 287 -2.80 52.89 15.57
N PRO A 288 -1.54 53.18 15.24
CA PRO A 288 -0.80 54.23 15.93
C PRO A 288 -1.34 55.60 15.54
N ILE A 289 -1.47 56.49 16.51
CA ILE A 289 -1.65 57.91 16.26
C ILE A 289 -0.35 58.49 15.79
N SER A 290 -0.29 58.99 14.56
CA SER A 290 0.96 59.40 13.92
C SER A 290 1.45 60.77 14.42
N THR A 291 0.51 61.69 14.66
CA THR A 291 0.85 63.04 15.08
C THR A 291 -0.25 63.59 15.98
N VAL A 292 0.17 64.20 17.04
CA VAL A 292 -0.68 64.96 17.97
C VAL A 292 -0.19 66.39 17.95
N TYR A 293 -1.02 67.32 17.52
CA TYR A 293 -0.69 68.72 17.50
C TYR A 293 -1.31 69.41 18.71
N LEU A 294 -0.45 70.08 19.48
CA LEU A 294 -0.81 70.83 20.68
C LEU A 294 -0.44 72.29 20.47
N THR A 295 -1.27 73.20 20.93
CA THR A 295 -0.99 74.64 20.94
C THR A 295 -1.40 75.24 22.27
N LYS A 296 -0.51 75.93 22.93
CA LYS A 296 -0.85 76.69 24.13
C LYS A 296 -0.35 78.13 24.08
N LEU A 297 -1.00 79.03 24.79
CA LEU A 297 -0.51 80.38 25.00
C LEU A 297 0.72 80.32 25.91
N TYR A 298 1.64 81.28 25.71
CA TYR A 298 2.84 81.43 26.51
C TYR A 298 2.49 81.70 28.00
N ASP A 299 2.94 80.85 28.90
CA ASP A 299 2.68 80.88 30.33
C ASP A 299 3.97 80.64 31.15
N ALA A 300 5.15 80.85 30.54
CA ALA A 300 6.48 80.61 31.10
C ALA A 300 6.75 79.14 31.54
N SER A 301 5.96 78.18 31.00
CA SER A 301 6.07 76.76 31.32
C SER A 301 6.27 75.94 30.02
N THR A 302 6.98 74.84 30.09
CA THR A 302 7.11 73.83 29.03
C THR A 302 6.08 72.69 29.19
N THR A 303 5.26 72.71 30.25
CA THR A 303 4.23 71.71 30.48
C THR A 303 3.07 71.93 29.51
N VAL A 304 2.64 70.85 28.83
CA VAL A 304 1.45 70.81 28.00
C VAL A 304 0.32 70.11 28.74
N GLN A 305 -0.92 70.51 28.44
CA GLN A 305 -2.14 69.91 29.02
C GLN A 305 -3.03 69.34 27.92
N ALA A 306 -3.94 68.45 28.32
CA ALA A 306 -4.90 67.86 27.35
C ALA A 306 -5.77 68.91 26.62
N SER A 307 -6.02 70.08 27.28
CA SER A 307 -6.73 71.19 26.69
C SER A 307 -5.99 71.91 25.56
N ASP A 308 -4.68 71.71 25.40
CA ASP A 308 -3.86 72.25 24.33
C ASP A 308 -4.00 71.49 23.02
N LEU A 309 -4.74 70.36 22.98
CA LEU A 309 -4.94 69.51 21.81
C LEU A 309 -5.68 70.32 20.71
N GLN A 310 -5.05 70.38 19.53
CA GLN A 310 -5.66 70.91 18.31
C GLN A 310 -6.16 69.79 17.40
N THR A 311 -5.29 68.87 17.07
CA THR A 311 -5.65 67.77 16.19
C THR A 311 -4.86 66.48 16.51
N MET A 312 -5.48 65.37 16.24
CA MET A 312 -4.82 64.04 16.14
C MET A 312 -4.92 63.57 14.72
N SER A 313 -3.85 62.99 14.17
CA SER A 313 -3.87 62.42 12.83
C SER A 313 -3.91 60.87 12.87
N ASN A 314 -4.34 60.29 11.77
CA ASN A 314 -4.44 58.82 11.57
C ASN A 314 -5.60 58.18 12.35
N LEU A 315 -6.66 58.95 12.70
CA LEU A 315 -7.93 58.38 13.16
C LEU A 315 -8.70 57.81 11.97
N VAL A 316 -9.61 56.86 12.24
CA VAL A 316 -10.42 56.21 11.21
C VAL A 316 -11.70 57.00 11.01
N GLY A 317 -11.97 57.41 9.75
CA GLY A 317 -13.19 58.12 9.38
C GLY A 317 -13.42 59.36 10.23
N SER A 318 -14.58 59.46 10.90
CA SER A 318 -14.98 60.57 11.76
C SER A 318 -14.77 60.30 13.26
N GLU A 319 -13.96 59.28 13.61
CA GLU A 319 -13.69 58.95 15.01
C GLU A 319 -12.92 60.09 15.69
N THR A 320 -13.22 60.31 16.96
CA THR A 320 -12.54 61.31 17.79
C THR A 320 -11.99 60.67 19.05
N LEU A 321 -10.86 61.16 19.49
CA LEU A 321 -10.23 60.79 20.77
C LEU A 321 -9.94 62.08 21.57
N THR A 322 -9.93 61.98 22.87
CA THR A 322 -9.56 63.08 23.76
C THR A 322 -8.29 62.68 24.54
N LEU A 323 -7.45 63.66 24.85
CA LEU A 323 -6.37 63.51 25.80
C LEU A 323 -6.85 63.76 27.23
N THR A 324 -6.21 63.16 28.18
CA THR A 324 -6.36 63.43 29.62
C THR A 324 -5.00 63.55 30.26
N GLY A 325 -4.86 64.39 31.28
CA GLY A 325 -3.61 64.62 32.01
C GLY A 325 -3.12 66.03 31.97
#